data_3aae17bb7fe501ce0b7a080b74ac1c1b
#
_entry.id   3aae17bb7fe501ce0b7a080b74ac1c1b
#
_cell.length_a   1.000
_cell.length_b   1.000
_cell.length_c   1.000
_cell.angle_alpha   90.00
_cell.angle_beta   90.00
_cell.angle_gamma   90.00
#
_symmetry.space_group_name_H-M   'P 1'
#
loop_
_entity.id
_entity.type
_entity.pdbx_description
1 polymer ?
#
loop_
_entity_poly.entity_id
_entity_poly.type
_entity_poly.pdbx_seq_one_letter_code
_entity_poly.pdbx_strand_id
1 'polypeptide(L)'
;MSRGLGDVYKRQMLNGCIGGLVAITAEPLMPSPFASILIGAVGGVIVVYGTKMLFALKIDDVVGAIPAHMFAGIWGTLIVPATNSGANFGTQLLGVISINAFVFVVAFIVWSLMKATMGIRLSKEAELKGTDVSETGVIAYSIRD
;
A
#
# COMPACT_ATOMS: atom_id res chain seq x y z
N MET A 1 10.62 -16.78 -8.99
CA MET A 1 11.03 -15.75 -9.96
C MET A 1 11.94 -14.76 -9.23
N SER A 2 13.25 -14.76 -9.50
CA SER A 2 14.16 -13.81 -8.84
C SER A 2 14.00 -12.47 -9.56
N ARG A 3 13.25 -11.57 -8.96
CA ARG A 3 13.20 -10.18 -9.39
C ARG A 3 14.60 -9.59 -9.18
N GLY A 4 15.21 -9.05 -10.24
CA GLY A 4 16.52 -8.43 -10.12
C GLY A 4 16.49 -7.36 -9.01
N LEU A 5 17.57 -7.24 -8.25
CA LEU A 5 17.71 -6.24 -7.17
C LEU A 5 17.29 -4.83 -7.63
N GLY A 6 17.57 -4.46 -8.88
CA GLY A 6 17.18 -3.17 -9.45
C GLY A 6 15.67 -2.91 -9.45
N ASP A 7 14.82 -3.92 -9.67
CA ASP A 7 13.37 -3.74 -9.68
C ASP A 7 12.79 -3.60 -8.27
N VAL A 8 13.40 -4.25 -7.28
CA VAL A 8 13.01 -4.10 -5.87
C VAL A 8 13.30 -2.67 -5.41
N TYR A 9 14.50 -2.13 -5.71
CA TYR A 9 14.86 -0.77 -5.34
C TYR A 9 14.00 0.29 -6.05
N LYS A 10 13.72 0.13 -7.35
CA LYS A 10 12.84 1.06 -8.08
C LYS A 10 11.45 1.13 -7.46
N ARG A 11 10.86 -0.02 -7.12
CA ARG A 11 9.55 -0.06 -6.46
C ARG A 11 9.58 0.59 -5.08
N GLN A 12 10.61 0.33 -4.29
CA GLN A 12 10.76 0.94 -2.96
C GLN A 12 10.90 2.46 -3.05
N MET A 13 11.64 2.99 -4.03
CA MET A 13 11.74 4.42 -4.27
C MET A 13 10.37 5.03 -4.65
N LEU A 14 9.69 4.46 -5.63
CA LEU A 14 8.37 4.96 -6.06
C LEU A 14 7.35 4.88 -4.94
N ASN A 15 7.25 3.76 -4.27
CA ASN A 15 6.31 3.59 -3.17
C ASN A 15 6.68 4.46 -1.95
N GLY A 16 7.96 4.72 -1.72
CA GLY A 16 8.41 5.66 -0.69
C GLY A 16 7.94 7.09 -0.97
N CYS A 17 8.04 7.54 -2.23
CA CYS A 17 7.50 8.84 -2.64
C CYS A 17 5.97 8.89 -2.49
N ILE A 18 5.26 7.85 -2.92
CA ILE A 18 3.80 7.75 -2.77
C ILE A 18 3.42 7.80 -1.30
N GLY A 19 4.07 7.00 -0.44
CA GLY A 19 3.80 6.98 0.99
C GLY A 19 4.08 8.32 1.68
N GLY A 20 5.12 9.04 1.23
CA GLY A 20 5.37 10.41 1.69
C GLY A 20 4.24 11.37 1.34
N LEU A 21 3.74 11.29 0.11
CA LEU A 21 2.57 12.09 -0.34
C LEU A 21 1.31 11.69 0.43
N VAL A 22 1.05 10.40 0.59
CA VAL A 22 -0.10 9.90 1.37
C VAL A 22 -0.04 10.39 2.81
N ALA A 23 1.13 10.38 3.44
CA ALA A 23 1.28 10.81 4.82
C ALA A 23 0.88 12.27 5.07
N ILE A 24 1.00 13.16 4.07
CA ILE A 24 0.64 14.58 4.20
C ILE A 24 -0.81 14.88 3.79
N THR A 25 -1.51 13.95 3.15
CA THR A 25 -2.86 14.22 2.60
C THR A 25 -3.93 14.41 3.67
N ALA A 26 -3.74 13.95 4.90
CA ALA A 26 -4.71 14.09 5.97
C ALA A 26 -4.89 15.56 6.41
N GLU A 27 -3.83 16.38 6.32
CA GLU A 27 -3.87 17.80 6.66
C GLU A 27 -2.81 18.57 5.85
N PRO A 28 -3.10 18.91 4.58
CA PRO A 28 -2.09 19.51 3.70
C PRO A 28 -1.88 21.02 3.92
N LEU A 29 -2.78 21.71 4.63
CA LEU A 29 -2.77 23.18 4.74
C LEU A 29 -2.14 23.72 6.02
N MET A 30 -2.12 22.94 7.09
CA MET A 30 -1.67 23.41 8.42
C MET A 30 -0.19 23.20 8.70
N PRO A 31 0.46 22.11 8.26
CA PRO A 31 1.89 21.92 8.50
C PRO A 31 2.74 22.97 7.79
N SER A 32 3.78 23.47 8.46
CA SER A 32 4.81 24.25 7.79
C SER A 32 5.52 23.40 6.72
N PRO A 33 6.17 24.02 5.71
CA PRO A 33 6.93 23.26 4.70
C PRO A 33 7.95 22.29 5.32
N PHE A 34 8.61 22.68 6.40
CA PHE A 34 9.57 21.82 7.11
C PHE A 34 8.86 20.64 7.78
N ALA A 35 7.74 20.87 8.47
CA ALA A 35 6.94 19.80 9.07
C ALA A 35 6.43 18.82 8.00
N SER A 36 5.98 19.32 6.84
CA SER A 36 5.54 18.49 5.71
C SER A 36 6.65 17.57 5.21
N ILE A 37 7.87 18.08 5.11
CA ILE A 37 9.05 17.27 4.72
C ILE A 37 9.28 16.15 5.74
N LEU A 38 9.24 16.45 7.04
CA LEU A 38 9.45 15.44 8.09
C LEU A 38 8.34 14.39 8.10
N ILE A 39 7.07 14.80 8.01
CA ILE A 39 5.93 13.88 7.96
C ILE A 39 6.04 12.95 6.76
N GLY A 40 6.34 13.51 5.58
CA GLY A 40 6.53 12.73 4.36
C GLY A 40 7.74 11.79 4.42
N ALA A 41 8.87 12.24 4.99
CA ALA A 41 10.05 11.39 5.16
C ALA A 41 9.76 10.18 6.05
N VAL A 42 9.06 10.36 7.17
CA VAL A 42 8.61 9.25 8.03
C VAL A 42 7.66 8.32 7.28
N GLY A 43 6.72 8.87 6.50
CA GLY A 43 5.84 8.08 5.62
C GLY A 43 6.63 7.19 4.66
N GLY A 44 7.65 7.73 3.99
CA GLY A 44 8.54 6.96 3.13
C GLY A 44 9.30 5.83 3.86
N VAL A 45 9.80 6.11 5.06
CA VAL A 45 10.46 5.09 5.91
C VAL A 45 9.48 3.97 6.29
N ILE A 46 8.24 4.33 6.67
CA ILE A 46 7.17 3.36 7.01
C ILE A 46 6.91 2.43 5.83
N VAL A 47 6.87 2.93 4.60
CA VAL A 47 6.67 2.11 3.39
C VAL A 47 7.78 1.07 3.23
N VAL A 48 9.03 1.45 3.41
CA VAL A 48 10.17 0.52 3.26
C VAL A 48 10.11 -0.60 4.29
N TYR A 49 9.89 -0.27 5.56
CA TYR A 49 9.81 -1.27 6.63
C TYR A 49 8.50 -2.06 6.57
N GLY A 50 7.39 -1.44 6.22
CA GLY A 50 6.11 -2.10 6.02
C GLY A 50 6.15 -3.14 4.92
N THR A 51 6.80 -2.84 3.80
CA THR A 51 7.03 -3.80 2.71
C THR A 51 7.83 -5.01 3.20
N LYS A 52 8.92 -4.78 3.93
CA LYS A 52 9.72 -5.89 4.51
C LYS A 52 8.90 -6.74 5.50
N MET A 53 8.07 -6.10 6.31
CA MET A 53 7.19 -6.79 7.26
C MET A 53 6.18 -7.68 6.53
N LEU A 54 5.51 -7.20 5.47
CA LEU A 54 4.57 -8.00 4.69
C LEU A 54 5.25 -9.22 4.05
N PHE A 55 6.46 -9.05 3.51
CA PHE A 55 7.25 -10.18 3.01
C PHE A 55 7.54 -11.22 4.09
N ALA A 56 7.93 -10.78 5.30
CA ALA A 56 8.18 -11.69 6.43
C ALA A 56 6.92 -12.44 6.85
N LEU A 57 5.75 -11.79 6.77
CA LEU A 57 4.45 -12.38 7.05
C LEU A 57 3.89 -13.23 5.88
N LYS A 58 4.62 -13.30 4.75
CA LYS A 58 4.19 -14.01 3.53
C LYS A 58 2.86 -13.47 2.96
N ILE A 59 2.60 -12.18 3.15
CA ILE A 59 1.47 -11.49 2.55
C ILE A 59 1.93 -10.96 1.19
N ASP A 60 1.23 -11.40 0.14
CA ASP A 60 1.51 -10.95 -1.22
C ASP A 60 0.83 -9.60 -1.48
N ASP A 61 1.65 -8.58 -1.62
CA ASP A 61 1.25 -7.23 -2.01
C ASP A 61 2.07 -6.82 -3.25
N VAL A 62 1.53 -7.13 -4.42
CA VAL A 62 2.22 -7.07 -5.71
C VAL A 62 2.79 -5.69 -6.00
N VAL A 63 2.06 -4.64 -5.64
CA VAL A 63 2.45 -3.24 -5.92
C VAL A 63 2.92 -2.48 -4.70
N GLY A 64 2.80 -3.05 -3.49
CA GLY A 64 3.13 -2.35 -2.25
C GLY A 64 2.03 -1.38 -1.80
N ALA A 65 0.76 -1.70 -2.11
CA ALA A 65 -0.37 -0.83 -1.81
C ALA A 65 -0.62 -0.70 -0.30
N ILE A 66 -0.49 -1.79 0.44
CA ILE A 66 -0.73 -1.78 1.89
C ILE A 66 0.23 -0.82 2.61
N PRO A 67 1.56 -0.91 2.47
CA PRO A 67 2.46 0.01 3.15
C PRO A 67 2.37 1.44 2.61
N ALA A 68 2.19 1.63 1.29
CA ALA A 68 2.15 2.96 0.70
C ALA A 68 0.88 3.74 1.03
N HIS A 69 -0.26 3.07 1.20
CA HIS A 69 -1.54 3.74 1.46
C HIS A 69 -2.03 3.52 2.89
N MET A 70 -2.16 2.28 3.35
CA MET A 70 -2.71 2.00 4.67
C MET A 70 -1.75 2.44 5.79
N PHE A 71 -0.48 1.99 5.78
CA PHE A 71 0.44 2.32 6.88
C PHE A 71 0.83 3.79 6.87
N ALA A 72 1.16 4.35 5.69
CA ALA A 72 1.46 5.76 5.57
C ALA A 72 0.25 6.66 5.86
N GLY A 73 -0.97 6.23 5.49
CA GLY A 73 -2.20 6.95 5.78
C GLY A 73 -2.57 6.93 7.26
N ILE A 74 -2.37 5.80 7.96
CA ILE A 74 -2.53 5.73 9.42
C ILE A 74 -1.57 6.72 10.10
N TRP A 75 -0.28 6.71 9.70
CA TRP A 75 0.70 7.66 10.21
C TRP A 75 0.27 9.10 9.95
N GLY A 76 -0.08 9.44 8.69
CA GLY A 76 -0.49 10.78 8.31
C GLY A 76 -1.71 11.28 9.10
N THR A 77 -2.70 10.41 9.33
CA THR A 77 -3.88 10.76 10.12
C THR A 77 -3.55 10.98 11.60
N LEU A 78 -2.71 10.13 12.19
CA LEU A 78 -2.39 10.21 13.61
C LEU A 78 -1.45 11.37 13.95
N ILE A 79 -0.66 11.89 12.99
CA ILE A 79 0.24 13.04 13.24
C ILE A 79 -0.47 14.39 13.12
N VAL A 80 -1.68 14.47 12.56
CA VAL A 80 -2.43 15.72 12.39
C VAL A 80 -2.49 16.58 13.65
N PRO A 81 -2.76 16.04 14.86
CA PRO A 81 -2.81 16.86 16.07
C PRO A 81 -1.49 17.55 16.45
N ALA A 82 -0.37 17.12 15.90
CA ALA A 82 0.92 17.77 16.13
C ALA A 82 1.08 19.09 15.35
N THR A 83 0.31 19.26 14.26
CA THR A 83 0.37 20.45 13.39
C THR A 83 -0.93 21.26 13.39
N ASN A 84 -2.03 20.67 13.85
CA ASN A 84 -3.34 21.30 13.90
C ASN A 84 -3.92 21.20 15.32
N SER A 85 -3.96 22.32 16.03
CA SER A 85 -4.52 22.43 17.38
C SER A 85 -6.04 22.18 17.46
N GLY A 86 -6.75 22.26 16.31
CA GLY A 86 -8.17 21.90 16.24
C GLY A 86 -8.44 20.39 16.14
N ALA A 87 -7.41 19.59 15.92
CA ALA A 87 -7.52 18.14 15.86
C ALA A 87 -7.19 17.48 17.22
N ASN A 88 -7.81 16.34 17.48
CA ASN A 88 -7.59 15.55 18.69
C ASN A 88 -7.12 14.13 18.33
N PHE A 89 -6.07 13.66 19.01
CA PHE A 89 -5.50 12.33 18.76
C PHE A 89 -6.53 11.20 18.95
N GLY A 90 -7.36 11.27 20.00
CA GLY A 90 -8.39 10.24 20.24
C GLY A 90 -9.41 10.17 19.10
N THR A 91 -9.83 11.31 18.57
CA THR A 91 -10.76 11.38 17.43
C THR A 91 -10.10 10.82 16.16
N GLN A 92 -8.83 11.16 15.90
CA GLN A 92 -8.08 10.63 14.76
C GLN A 92 -7.91 9.11 14.87
N LEU A 93 -7.56 8.61 16.04
CA LEU A 93 -7.42 7.18 16.29
C LEU A 93 -8.75 6.44 16.09
N LEU A 94 -9.85 7.00 16.62
CA LEU A 94 -11.20 6.44 16.43
C LEU A 94 -11.54 6.39 14.93
N GLY A 95 -11.27 7.46 14.20
CA GLY A 95 -11.47 7.52 12.74
C GLY A 95 -10.67 6.46 12.01
N VAL A 96 -9.38 6.32 12.32
CA VAL A 96 -8.51 5.29 11.73
C VAL A 96 -9.07 3.90 11.98
N ILE A 97 -9.42 3.57 13.23
CA ILE A 97 -9.94 2.24 13.57
C ILE A 97 -11.27 1.98 12.85
N SER A 98 -12.20 2.92 12.91
CA SER A 98 -13.54 2.76 12.33
C SER A 98 -13.49 2.59 10.82
N ILE A 99 -12.71 3.43 10.11
CA ILE A 99 -12.60 3.38 8.65
C ILE A 99 -11.89 2.09 8.22
N ASN A 100 -10.77 1.73 8.86
CA ASN A 100 -10.06 0.50 8.51
C ASN A 100 -10.92 -0.74 8.77
N ALA A 101 -11.64 -0.80 9.90
CA ALA A 101 -12.55 -1.91 10.21
C ALA A 101 -13.68 -2.00 9.16
N PHE A 102 -14.31 -0.88 8.82
CA PHE A 102 -15.36 -0.83 7.81
C PHE A 102 -14.86 -1.32 6.45
N VAL A 103 -13.76 -0.75 5.97
CA VAL A 103 -13.18 -1.12 4.66
C VAL A 103 -12.77 -2.59 4.64
N PHE A 104 -12.16 -3.10 5.72
CA PHE A 104 -11.76 -4.50 5.81
C PHE A 104 -12.96 -5.43 5.72
N VAL A 105 -14.02 -5.16 6.49
CA VAL A 105 -15.24 -6.00 6.49
C VAL A 105 -15.93 -5.99 5.13
N VAL A 106 -16.13 -4.80 4.55
CA VAL A 106 -16.79 -4.66 3.25
C VAL A 106 -15.97 -5.33 2.15
N ALA A 107 -14.65 -5.08 2.10
CA ALA A 107 -13.77 -5.71 1.13
C ALA A 107 -13.75 -7.23 1.28
N PHE A 108 -13.70 -7.75 2.50
CA PHE A 108 -13.73 -9.18 2.77
C PHE A 108 -15.02 -9.82 2.25
N ILE A 109 -16.18 -9.19 2.49
CA ILE A 109 -17.47 -9.68 1.98
C ILE A 109 -17.48 -9.68 0.45
N VAL A 110 -17.12 -8.56 -0.18
CA VAL A 110 -17.12 -8.42 -1.64
C VAL A 110 -16.21 -9.46 -2.31
N TRP A 111 -14.95 -9.56 -1.84
CA TRP A 111 -13.99 -10.52 -2.38
C TRP A 111 -14.42 -11.97 -2.14
N SER A 112 -15.05 -12.26 -1.00
CA SER A 112 -15.57 -13.61 -0.73
C SER A 112 -16.73 -13.98 -1.68
N LEU A 113 -17.63 -13.04 -1.94
CA LEU A 113 -18.71 -13.21 -2.91
C LEU A 113 -18.18 -13.42 -4.33
N MET A 114 -17.23 -12.59 -4.77
CA MET A 114 -16.59 -12.73 -6.09
C MET A 114 -15.89 -14.08 -6.22
N LYS A 115 -15.18 -14.50 -5.19
CA LYS A 115 -14.51 -15.81 -5.17
C LYS A 115 -15.51 -16.96 -5.29
N ALA A 116 -16.67 -16.86 -4.63
CA ALA A 116 -17.69 -17.91 -4.65
C ALA A 116 -18.46 -17.98 -5.98
N THR A 117 -18.65 -16.85 -6.65
CA THR A 117 -19.49 -16.74 -7.86
C THR A 117 -18.70 -16.82 -9.16
N MET A 118 -17.59 -16.08 -9.27
CA MET A 118 -16.84 -15.93 -10.52
C MET A 118 -15.49 -16.68 -10.50
N GLY A 119 -14.95 -16.95 -9.29
CA GLY A 119 -13.56 -17.31 -9.12
C GLY A 119 -12.64 -16.07 -9.30
N ILE A 120 -11.61 -15.96 -8.46
CA ILE A 120 -10.68 -14.82 -8.49
C ILE A 120 -9.25 -15.24 -8.69
N ARG A 121 -9.00 -16.53 -8.95
CA ARG A 121 -7.67 -17.08 -9.15
C ARG A 121 -7.60 -17.82 -10.49
N LEU A 122 -6.50 -17.60 -11.18
CA LEU A 122 -6.17 -18.34 -12.40
C LEU A 122 -5.93 -19.82 -12.12
N SER A 123 -6.08 -20.66 -13.15
CA SER A 123 -5.66 -22.05 -13.09
C SER A 123 -4.14 -22.14 -12.89
N LYS A 124 -3.68 -23.26 -12.33
CA LYS A 124 -2.24 -23.49 -12.15
C LYS A 124 -1.48 -23.47 -13.48
N GLU A 125 -2.09 -23.98 -14.54
CA GLU A 125 -1.51 -23.96 -15.88
C GLU A 125 -1.34 -22.53 -16.41
N ALA A 126 -2.34 -21.67 -16.22
CA ALA A 126 -2.28 -20.26 -16.61
C ALA A 126 -1.24 -19.49 -15.79
N GLU A 127 -1.12 -19.77 -14.48
CA GLU A 127 -0.08 -19.17 -13.63
C GLU A 127 1.34 -19.57 -14.10
N LEU A 128 1.54 -20.82 -14.47
CA LEU A 128 2.85 -21.31 -14.97
C LEU A 128 3.19 -20.77 -16.35
N LYS A 129 2.19 -20.63 -17.24
CA LYS A 129 2.35 -20.07 -18.58
C LYS A 129 2.65 -18.57 -18.57
N GLY A 130 2.18 -17.87 -17.55
CA GLY A 130 2.22 -16.42 -17.41
C GLY A 130 0.87 -15.78 -17.69
N THR A 131 0.47 -14.85 -16.85
CA THR A 131 -0.81 -14.15 -16.93
C THR A 131 -0.93 -13.32 -18.20
N ASP A 132 0.18 -12.71 -18.62
CA ASP A 132 0.30 -11.93 -19.84
C ASP A 132 -0.03 -12.78 -21.09
N VAL A 133 0.52 -13.98 -21.18
CA VAL A 133 0.26 -14.88 -22.33
C VAL A 133 -1.14 -15.51 -22.23
N SER A 134 -1.57 -15.92 -21.03
CA SER A 134 -2.84 -16.64 -20.87
C SER A 134 -4.07 -15.74 -20.98
N GLU A 135 -3.97 -14.47 -20.55
CA GLU A 135 -5.09 -13.52 -20.54
C GLU A 135 -5.10 -12.59 -21.77
N THR A 136 -3.92 -12.12 -22.20
CA THR A 136 -3.82 -11.14 -23.30
C THR A 136 -3.21 -11.69 -24.57
N GLY A 137 -2.60 -12.88 -24.52
CA GLY A 137 -1.90 -13.48 -25.67
C GLY A 137 -0.59 -12.78 -26.05
N VAL A 138 -0.14 -11.82 -25.25
CA VAL A 138 1.05 -10.99 -25.52
C VAL A 138 2.11 -11.26 -24.46
N ILE A 139 3.34 -11.49 -24.88
CA ILE A 139 4.49 -11.61 -23.97
C ILE A 139 4.90 -10.21 -23.51
N ALA A 140 4.57 -9.85 -22.25
CA ALA A 140 4.94 -8.56 -21.66
C ALA A 140 6.40 -8.54 -21.16
N TYR A 141 6.94 -9.70 -20.79
CA TYR A 141 8.30 -9.84 -20.29
C TYR A 141 9.01 -11.00 -20.98
N SER A 142 10.07 -10.71 -21.72
CA SER A 142 11.01 -11.75 -22.14
C SER A 142 12.04 -11.94 -21.03
N ILE A 143 12.06 -13.13 -20.41
CA ILE A 143 13.19 -13.53 -19.58
C ILE A 143 14.28 -13.89 -20.60
N ARG A 144 15.29 -13.03 -20.72
CA ARG A 144 16.53 -13.40 -21.39
C ARG A 144 17.34 -14.20 -20.39
N ASP A 145 17.59 -15.46 -20.73
CA ASP A 145 18.55 -16.31 -20.03
C ASP A 145 19.95 -15.68 -20.05
#